data_2fb0e0fa5b4ca349934f47db9e3fd402
#
_entry.id   2fb0e0fa5b4ca349934f47db9e3fd402
#
_cell.length_a   1.000
_cell.length_b   1.000
_cell.length_c   1.000
_cell.angle_alpha   90.00
_cell.angle_beta   90.00
_cell.angle_gamma   90.00
#
_symmetry.space_group_name_H-M   'P 1'
#
loop_
_entity.id
_entity.type
_entity.pdbx_description
1 polymer ?
#
loop_
_entity_poly.entity_id
_entity_poly.type
_entity_poly.pdbx_seq_one_letter_code
_entity_poly.pdbx_strand_id
1 'polypeptide(L)'
;MKKTTFIFVLALLIFVSVGWECSMTTANLSEVKFAKDKEGKQPATSFDTGKEIYAMVDATGLPSGKHKIAWKVTYDNVAGKTKGDKVGDQSMDLTSSATVWTTFTTPLPGDYKVEATLTDESGKTIATKSGTAKVTGTAPAAPAPADDKKSDDSKDDDN
;
A
#
# COMPACT_ATOMS: atom_id res chain seq x y z
N MET A 1 26.27 4.06 -62.25
CA MET A 1 26.25 4.46 -60.87
C MET A 1 24.95 5.18 -60.49
N LYS A 2 23.78 4.56 -60.64
CA LYS A 2 22.45 5.20 -60.35
C LYS A 2 21.43 4.22 -59.72
N LYS A 3 21.83 3.03 -59.30
CA LYS A 3 20.89 1.99 -58.75
C LYS A 3 21.00 1.74 -57.27
N THR A 4 22.01 2.26 -56.59
CA THR A 4 22.24 2.03 -55.15
C THR A 4 21.55 3.05 -54.24
N THR A 5 21.19 4.23 -54.78
CA THR A 5 20.56 5.30 -53.97
C THR A 5 19.07 5.07 -53.75
N PHE A 6 18.41 4.24 -54.58
CA PHE A 6 16.97 3.98 -54.44
C PHE A 6 16.61 2.95 -53.35
N ILE A 7 17.55 2.08 -53.00
CA ILE A 7 17.34 1.07 -51.98
C ILE A 7 17.44 1.66 -50.56
N PHE A 8 18.24 2.73 -50.41
CA PHE A 8 18.41 3.39 -49.09
C PHE A 8 17.20 4.25 -48.69
N VAL A 9 16.47 4.79 -49.67
CA VAL A 9 15.25 5.60 -49.40
C VAL A 9 14.07 4.72 -49.04
N LEU A 10 14.00 3.47 -49.53
CA LEU A 10 12.92 2.55 -49.21
C LEU A 10 13.08 1.91 -47.83
N ALA A 11 14.33 1.76 -47.33
CA ALA A 11 14.60 1.24 -46.02
C ALA A 11 14.29 2.24 -44.89
N LEU A 12 14.26 3.55 -45.18
CA LEU A 12 13.97 4.58 -44.17
C LEU A 12 12.47 4.80 -43.94
N LEU A 13 11.60 4.27 -44.79
CA LEU A 13 10.14 4.42 -44.70
C LEU A 13 9.45 3.34 -43.87
N ILE A 14 10.17 2.29 -43.42
CA ILE A 14 9.59 1.19 -42.66
C ILE A 14 9.71 1.41 -41.13
N PHE A 15 10.43 2.44 -40.70
CA PHE A 15 10.68 2.67 -39.26
C PHE A 15 9.68 3.61 -38.56
N VAL A 16 8.61 4.04 -39.20
CA VAL A 16 7.68 5.05 -38.65
C VAL A 16 6.33 4.45 -38.23
N SER A 17 6.20 3.13 -38.13
CA SER A 17 4.95 2.50 -37.69
C SER A 17 5.05 1.71 -36.38
N VAL A 18 5.97 2.09 -35.47
CA VAL A 18 5.76 1.76 -34.09
C VAL A 18 4.81 2.81 -33.52
N GLY A 19 3.53 2.59 -33.76
CA GLY A 19 2.48 3.35 -33.10
C GLY A 19 2.68 3.22 -31.60
N TRP A 20 3.20 4.26 -30.98
CA TRP A 20 2.99 4.45 -29.55
C TRP A 20 1.48 4.64 -29.39
N GLU A 21 0.79 3.57 -29.09
CA GLU A 21 -0.53 3.68 -28.45
C GLU A 21 -0.30 4.37 -27.10
N CYS A 22 -0.23 5.70 -27.15
CA CYS A 22 -0.48 6.52 -25.98
C CYS A 22 -1.95 6.29 -25.61
N SER A 23 -2.25 5.18 -24.96
CA SER A 23 -3.47 5.03 -24.22
C SER A 23 -3.40 6.07 -23.10
N MET A 24 -3.91 7.26 -23.36
CA MET A 24 -4.14 8.27 -22.33
C MET A 24 -5.26 7.76 -21.44
N THR A 25 -4.92 6.86 -20.52
CA THR A 25 -5.85 6.53 -19.45
C THR A 25 -6.01 7.77 -18.59
N THR A 26 -7.23 8.24 -18.44
CA THR A 26 -7.58 9.33 -17.54
C THR A 26 -7.67 8.84 -16.08
N ALA A 27 -7.50 7.54 -15.87
CA ALA A 27 -7.56 6.91 -14.56
C ALA A 27 -6.45 7.44 -13.64
N ASN A 28 -6.81 7.86 -12.46
CA ASN A 28 -5.90 8.45 -11.48
C ASN A 28 -6.34 8.12 -10.05
N LEU A 29 -5.39 8.25 -9.11
CA LEU A 29 -5.64 8.25 -7.67
C LEU A 29 -5.33 9.61 -7.08
N SER A 30 -6.17 10.06 -6.13
CA SER A 30 -5.82 11.17 -5.25
C SER A 30 -4.66 10.79 -4.31
N GLU A 31 -4.07 11.78 -3.64
CA GLU A 31 -3.17 11.51 -2.51
C GLU A 31 -3.90 10.71 -1.43
N VAL A 32 -3.15 9.89 -0.68
CA VAL A 32 -3.68 9.14 0.47
C VAL A 32 -4.03 10.12 1.58
N LYS A 33 -5.30 10.14 1.97
CA LYS A 33 -5.84 10.92 3.08
C LYS A 33 -6.10 9.99 4.26
N PHE A 34 -6.00 10.52 5.47
CA PHE A 34 -6.28 9.76 6.68
C PHE A 34 -7.41 10.40 7.48
N ALA A 35 -8.21 9.55 8.13
CA ALA A 35 -9.32 9.95 8.97
C ALA A 35 -9.51 9.02 10.16
N LYS A 36 -10.27 9.47 11.16
CA LYS A 36 -10.69 8.66 12.32
C LYS A 36 -11.99 7.90 12.07
N ASP A 37 -12.62 8.11 10.92
CA ASP A 37 -13.86 7.47 10.51
C ASP A 37 -13.84 7.12 9.02
N LYS A 38 -14.66 6.13 8.64
CA LYS A 38 -14.73 5.62 7.26
C LYS A 38 -15.36 6.59 6.26
N GLU A 39 -16.11 7.59 6.74
CA GLU A 39 -16.70 8.64 5.91
C GLU A 39 -15.73 9.79 5.63
N GLY A 40 -14.54 9.81 6.27
CA GLY A 40 -13.56 10.87 6.11
C GLY A 40 -13.97 12.21 6.73
N LYS A 41 -15.00 12.23 7.61
CA LYS A 41 -15.51 13.45 8.23
C LYS A 41 -14.58 13.98 9.32
N GLN A 42 -13.70 13.14 9.86
CA GLN A 42 -12.73 13.50 10.88
C GLN A 42 -11.31 13.30 10.34
N PRO A 43 -10.85 14.16 9.40
CA PRO A 43 -9.52 14.05 8.86
C PRO A 43 -8.47 14.25 9.96
N ALA A 44 -7.43 13.45 9.94
CA ALA A 44 -6.33 13.49 10.89
C ALA A 44 -5.04 12.97 10.27
N THR A 45 -3.90 13.43 10.75
CA THR A 45 -2.59 12.92 10.40
C THR A 45 -1.88 12.28 11.60
N SER A 46 -2.49 12.44 12.80
CA SER A 46 -1.98 11.84 14.04
C SER A 46 -3.09 11.05 14.73
N PHE A 47 -2.72 9.90 15.26
CA PHE A 47 -3.63 8.91 15.85
C PHE A 47 -3.01 8.35 17.14
N ASP A 48 -3.86 7.85 18.04
CA ASP A 48 -3.37 7.15 19.24
C ASP A 48 -3.13 5.67 18.95
N THR A 49 -2.18 5.07 19.65
CA THR A 49 -1.91 3.62 19.58
C THR A 49 -3.17 2.81 19.84
N GLY A 50 -3.38 1.73 19.07
CA GLY A 50 -4.53 0.83 19.21
C GLY A 50 -5.86 1.39 18.66
N LYS A 51 -5.88 2.60 18.10
CA LYS A 51 -7.06 3.15 17.42
C LYS A 51 -7.07 2.77 15.95
N GLU A 52 -8.27 2.66 15.38
CA GLU A 52 -8.44 2.47 13.94
C GLU A 52 -8.02 3.73 13.19
N ILE A 53 -7.31 3.51 12.10
CA ILE A 53 -6.86 4.53 11.17
C ILE A 53 -7.44 4.18 9.82
N TYR A 54 -8.20 5.10 9.24
CA TYR A 54 -8.77 4.96 7.91
C TYR A 54 -7.86 5.67 6.91
N ALA A 55 -7.38 4.95 5.91
CA ALA A 55 -6.63 5.49 4.78
C ALA A 55 -7.53 5.47 3.55
N MET A 56 -7.64 6.60 2.85
CA MET A 56 -8.62 6.83 1.80
C MET A 56 -7.96 7.41 0.55
N VAL A 57 -8.45 7.02 -0.62
CA VAL A 57 -8.11 7.65 -1.91
C VAL A 57 -9.36 7.76 -2.77
N ASP A 58 -9.36 8.75 -3.66
CA ASP A 58 -10.36 8.88 -4.72
C ASP A 58 -9.79 8.28 -6.00
N ALA A 59 -10.38 7.19 -6.49
CA ALA A 59 -10.09 6.61 -7.79
C ALA A 59 -11.02 7.27 -8.82
N THR A 60 -10.46 7.98 -9.79
CA THR A 60 -11.21 8.77 -10.77
C THR A 60 -10.83 8.42 -12.20
N GLY A 61 -11.72 8.70 -13.15
CA GLY A 61 -11.46 8.51 -14.58
C GLY A 61 -11.23 7.06 -14.97
N LEU A 62 -11.75 6.09 -14.20
CA LEU A 62 -11.60 4.68 -14.53
C LEU A 62 -12.34 4.35 -15.82
N PRO A 63 -11.66 3.75 -16.82
CA PRO A 63 -12.32 3.21 -18.00
C PRO A 63 -13.23 2.04 -17.62
N SER A 64 -14.07 1.62 -18.56
CA SER A 64 -14.90 0.42 -18.37
C SER A 64 -14.00 -0.81 -18.19
N GLY A 65 -14.38 -1.71 -17.28
CA GLY A 65 -13.64 -2.92 -16.98
C GLY A 65 -13.35 -3.08 -15.49
N LYS A 66 -12.63 -4.15 -15.16
CA LYS A 66 -12.23 -4.44 -13.78
C LYS A 66 -10.90 -3.74 -13.48
N HIS A 67 -10.84 -3.14 -12.33
CA HIS A 67 -9.65 -2.54 -11.77
C HIS A 67 -9.44 -3.10 -10.37
N LYS A 68 -8.22 -3.08 -9.89
CA LYS A 68 -7.92 -3.47 -8.51
C LYS A 68 -7.15 -2.35 -7.81
N ILE A 69 -7.56 -2.03 -6.60
CA ILE A 69 -6.74 -1.22 -5.70
C ILE A 69 -6.13 -2.13 -4.64
N ALA A 70 -4.80 -2.02 -4.49
CA ALA A 70 -4.05 -2.72 -3.46
C ALA A 70 -3.47 -1.70 -2.49
N TRP A 71 -3.64 -1.98 -1.20
CA TRP A 71 -3.12 -1.20 -0.10
C TRP A 71 -1.96 -1.94 0.54
N LYS A 72 -0.91 -1.22 0.89
CA LYS A 72 0.24 -1.73 1.63
C LYS A 72 0.59 -0.77 2.75
N VAL A 73 0.61 -1.28 3.98
CA VAL A 73 1.03 -0.54 5.17
C VAL A 73 2.41 -1.04 5.59
N THR A 74 3.35 -0.14 5.78
CA THR A 74 4.73 -0.46 6.18
C THR A 74 5.18 0.45 7.31
N TYR A 75 6.14 -0.03 8.10
CA TYR A 75 6.86 0.81 9.05
C TYR A 75 7.69 1.85 8.30
N ASP A 76 7.60 3.12 8.68
CA ASP A 76 8.46 4.18 8.16
C ASP A 76 9.48 4.62 9.21
N ASN A 77 9.02 4.99 10.41
CA ASN A 77 9.86 5.37 11.54
C ASN A 77 9.21 4.89 12.85
N VAL A 78 9.42 3.63 13.18
CA VAL A 78 8.86 2.97 14.38
C VAL A 78 10.01 2.34 15.16
N ALA A 79 10.13 2.66 16.45
CA ALA A 79 11.21 2.14 17.29
C ALA A 79 11.21 0.59 17.32
N GLY A 80 12.37 -0.01 17.08
CA GLY A 80 12.56 -1.46 17.07
C GLY A 80 11.98 -2.18 15.86
N LYS A 81 11.62 -1.44 14.80
CA LYS A 81 11.15 -2.00 13.51
C LYS A 81 12.02 -1.54 12.36
N THR A 82 12.14 -2.38 11.34
CA THR A 82 12.86 -2.05 10.13
C THR A 82 11.96 -1.24 9.20
N LYS A 83 12.46 -0.12 8.69
CA LYS A 83 11.74 0.68 7.70
C LYS A 83 11.45 -0.15 6.45
N GLY A 84 10.19 -0.10 6.00
CA GLY A 84 9.72 -0.82 4.83
C GLY A 84 9.16 -2.23 5.13
N ASP A 85 9.36 -2.76 6.33
CA ASP A 85 8.73 -4.02 6.73
C ASP A 85 7.21 -3.88 6.73
N LYS A 86 6.54 -4.94 6.29
CA LYS A 86 5.09 -4.97 6.13
C LYS A 86 4.38 -5.02 7.49
N VAL A 87 3.39 -4.14 7.66
CA VAL A 87 2.42 -4.16 8.76
C VAL A 87 1.17 -4.90 8.33
N GLY A 88 0.68 -4.62 7.11
CA GLY A 88 -0.51 -5.24 6.54
C GLY A 88 -0.69 -4.89 5.08
N ASP A 89 -1.58 -5.63 4.42
CA ASP A 89 -1.99 -5.40 3.04
C ASP A 89 -3.45 -5.79 2.87
N GLN A 90 -4.13 -5.10 1.97
CA GLN A 90 -5.51 -5.39 1.55
C GLN A 90 -5.66 -5.07 0.07
N SER A 91 -6.66 -5.64 -0.58
CA SER A 91 -7.03 -5.26 -1.94
C SER A 91 -8.53 -5.38 -2.14
N MET A 92 -9.05 -4.58 -3.08
CA MET A 92 -10.45 -4.65 -3.51
C MET A 92 -10.55 -4.41 -5.01
N ASP A 93 -11.59 -4.94 -5.60
CA ASP A 93 -11.91 -4.73 -7.01
C ASP A 93 -12.82 -3.52 -7.17
N LEU A 94 -12.60 -2.76 -8.26
CA LEU A 94 -13.37 -1.59 -8.65
C LEU A 94 -13.85 -1.76 -10.09
N THR A 95 -15.08 -1.34 -10.36
CA THR A 95 -15.65 -1.31 -11.72
C THR A 95 -16.02 0.10 -12.18
N SER A 96 -15.92 1.07 -11.29
CA SER A 96 -16.20 2.48 -11.55
C SER A 96 -15.42 3.38 -10.61
N SER A 97 -15.34 4.67 -10.95
CA SER A 97 -14.74 5.69 -10.07
C SER A 97 -15.45 5.73 -8.72
N ALA A 98 -14.67 5.73 -7.64
CA ALA A 98 -15.18 5.73 -6.27
C ALA A 98 -14.14 6.24 -5.29
N THR A 99 -14.59 6.75 -4.14
CA THR A 99 -13.75 6.88 -2.95
C THR A 99 -13.64 5.51 -2.29
N VAL A 100 -12.44 5.05 -2.08
CA VAL A 100 -12.15 3.76 -1.45
C VAL A 100 -11.27 3.95 -0.23
N TRP A 101 -11.43 3.06 0.74
CA TRP A 101 -10.71 3.13 1.99
C TRP A 101 -10.24 1.74 2.45
N THR A 102 -9.23 1.76 3.29
CA THR A 102 -8.76 0.61 4.09
C THR A 102 -8.62 1.04 5.53
N THR A 103 -8.64 0.10 6.46
CA THR A 103 -8.40 0.37 7.87
C THR A 103 -7.26 -0.49 8.39
N PHE A 104 -6.52 0.07 9.35
CA PHE A 104 -5.50 -0.64 10.10
C PHE A 104 -5.38 -0.09 11.52
N THR A 105 -4.86 -0.90 12.40
CA THR A 105 -4.53 -0.52 13.79
C THR A 105 -3.07 -0.85 14.05
N THR A 106 -2.44 -0.07 14.91
CA THR A 106 -1.05 -0.32 15.31
C THR A 106 -0.88 -0.21 16.81
N PRO A 107 -0.20 -1.16 17.45
CA PRO A 107 0.07 -1.10 18.89
C PRO A 107 1.30 -0.25 19.25
N LEU A 108 2.11 0.14 18.28
CA LEU A 108 3.37 0.85 18.49
C LEU A 108 3.26 2.29 18.02
N PRO A 109 3.81 3.25 18.78
CA PRO A 109 3.95 4.62 18.30
C PRO A 109 5.03 4.72 17.23
N GLY A 110 4.87 5.68 16.31
CA GLY A 110 5.81 5.94 15.20
C GLY A 110 5.10 6.35 13.93
N ASP A 111 5.84 6.40 12.83
CA ASP A 111 5.31 6.76 11.53
C ASP A 111 5.09 5.53 10.66
N TYR A 112 3.96 5.48 9.97
CA TYR A 112 3.52 4.38 9.12
C TYR A 112 3.26 4.90 7.71
N LYS A 113 3.94 4.32 6.72
CA LYS A 113 3.68 4.62 5.31
C LYS A 113 2.55 3.73 4.81
N VAL A 114 1.54 4.36 4.21
CA VAL A 114 0.46 3.67 3.49
C VAL A 114 0.62 3.97 2.01
N GLU A 115 0.61 2.94 1.20
CA GLU A 115 0.69 3.02 -0.25
C GLU A 115 -0.56 2.39 -0.87
N ALA A 116 -1.17 3.09 -1.81
CA ALA A 116 -2.30 2.64 -2.60
C ALA A 116 -1.86 2.50 -4.06
N THR A 117 -2.06 1.34 -4.65
CA THR A 117 -1.71 1.03 -6.04
C THR A 117 -2.96 0.62 -6.81
N LEU A 118 -3.26 1.34 -7.88
CA LEU A 118 -4.34 1.03 -8.81
C LEU A 118 -3.78 0.26 -10.01
N THR A 119 -4.39 -0.88 -10.33
CA THR A 119 -4.05 -1.70 -11.49
C THR A 119 -5.27 -1.91 -12.38
N ASP A 120 -5.04 -2.13 -13.67
CA ASP A 120 -6.07 -2.55 -14.61
C ASP A 120 -6.32 -4.08 -14.53
N GLU A 121 -7.22 -4.56 -15.38
CA GLU A 121 -7.59 -5.98 -15.45
C GLU A 121 -6.42 -6.91 -15.84
N SER A 122 -5.44 -6.38 -16.57
CA SER A 122 -4.22 -7.11 -16.95
C SER A 122 -3.18 -7.16 -15.82
N GLY A 123 -3.41 -6.45 -14.71
CA GLY A 123 -2.47 -6.30 -13.60
C GLY A 123 -1.42 -5.19 -13.82
N LYS A 124 -1.55 -4.40 -14.89
CA LYS A 124 -0.66 -3.26 -15.14
C LYS A 124 -0.97 -2.12 -14.18
N THR A 125 0.05 -1.59 -13.53
CA THR A 125 -0.09 -0.42 -12.65
C THR A 125 -0.45 0.82 -13.45
N ILE A 126 -1.55 1.47 -13.05
CA ILE A 126 -2.05 2.74 -13.58
C ILE A 126 -1.51 3.91 -12.75
N ALA A 127 -1.66 3.83 -11.44
CA ALA A 127 -1.23 4.88 -10.51
C ALA A 127 -0.82 4.28 -9.17
N THR A 128 0.11 4.95 -8.50
CA THR A 128 0.50 4.66 -7.12
C THR A 128 0.57 5.96 -6.34
N LYS A 129 -0.02 5.98 -5.16
CA LYS A 129 0.01 7.10 -4.23
C LYS A 129 0.35 6.63 -2.84
N SER A 130 0.99 7.50 -2.04
CA SER A 130 1.33 7.15 -0.66
C SER A 130 1.10 8.32 0.27
N GLY A 131 0.90 8.01 1.55
CA GLY A 131 0.83 8.98 2.64
C GLY A 131 1.46 8.39 3.89
N THR A 132 1.72 9.25 4.88
CA THR A 132 2.27 8.84 6.18
C THR A 132 1.29 9.21 7.30
N ALA A 133 0.91 8.22 8.11
CA ALA A 133 0.15 8.41 9.33
C ALA A 133 1.11 8.37 10.52
N LYS A 134 0.99 9.35 11.43
CA LYS A 134 1.74 9.38 12.68
C LYS A 134 0.91 8.75 13.80
N VAL A 135 1.49 7.80 14.53
CA VAL A 135 0.85 7.18 15.70
C VAL A 135 1.59 7.60 16.95
N THR A 136 0.85 8.11 17.93
CA THR A 136 1.35 8.61 19.21
C THR A 136 0.79 7.77 20.35
N GLY A 137 1.43 7.83 21.50
CA GLY A 137 1.02 7.09 22.71
C GLY A 137 2.12 6.22 23.25
N THR A 138 1.77 5.38 24.21
CA THR A 138 2.70 4.46 24.87
C THR A 138 2.53 3.06 24.25
N ALA A 139 3.64 2.41 23.90
CA ALA A 139 3.60 1.01 23.52
C ALA A 139 3.04 0.17 24.66
N PRO A 140 2.25 -0.89 24.40
CA PRO A 140 1.84 -1.83 25.42
C PRO A 140 3.07 -2.37 26.14
N ALA A 141 2.98 -2.50 27.48
CA ALA A 141 4.04 -3.14 28.25
C ALA A 141 4.28 -4.55 27.71
N ALA A 142 5.55 -4.91 27.52
CA ALA A 142 5.89 -6.29 27.18
C ALA A 142 5.31 -7.22 28.24
N PRO A 143 4.76 -8.38 27.87
CA PRO A 143 4.34 -9.38 28.83
C PRO A 143 5.51 -9.67 29.78
N ALA A 144 5.24 -9.64 31.10
CA ALA A 144 6.24 -10.04 32.07
C ALA A 144 6.75 -11.46 31.73
N PRO A 145 8.04 -11.73 31.85
CA PRO A 145 8.55 -13.09 31.69
C PRO A 145 7.72 -14.03 32.53
N ALA A 146 7.23 -15.11 31.94
CA ALA A 146 6.57 -16.15 32.72
C ALA A 146 7.59 -16.66 33.77
N ASP A 147 7.25 -16.51 35.05
CA ASP A 147 8.02 -17.14 36.10
C ASP A 147 7.97 -18.65 35.87
N ASP A 148 9.10 -19.20 35.41
CA ASP A 148 9.35 -20.63 35.40
C ASP A 148 9.33 -21.10 36.87
N LYS A 149 8.15 -21.44 37.40
CA LYS A 149 8.04 -22.20 38.61
C LYS A 149 8.72 -23.55 38.37
N LYS A 150 9.98 -23.59 38.73
CA LYS A 150 10.72 -24.83 38.94
C LYS A 150 9.89 -25.71 39.90
N SER A 151 9.26 -26.75 39.36
CA SER A 151 8.64 -27.79 40.17
C SER A 151 9.79 -28.55 40.86
N ASP A 152 9.98 -28.27 42.14
CA ASP A 152 10.75 -29.09 43.02
C ASP A 152 10.02 -30.44 43.19
N ASP A 153 10.49 -31.42 42.44
CA ASP A 153 10.06 -32.80 42.55
C ASP A 153 10.83 -33.40 43.77
N SER A 154 10.24 -33.23 44.94
CA SER A 154 10.71 -33.91 46.17
C SER A 154 10.38 -35.38 46.02
N LYS A 155 11.36 -36.18 45.67
CA LYS A 155 11.34 -37.61 45.91
C LYS A 155 11.44 -37.84 47.43
N ASP A 156 10.35 -38.25 48.03
CA ASP A 156 10.37 -38.96 49.27
C ASP A 156 10.58 -40.46 48.96
N ASP A 157 11.82 -40.90 49.13
CA ASP A 157 12.17 -42.29 49.32
C ASP A 157 11.94 -42.58 50.81
N ASP A 158 10.95 -43.41 51.11
CA ASP A 158 10.88 -44.11 52.40
C ASP A 158 10.48 -45.57 52.19
N ASN A 159 11.47 -46.45 52.44
CA ASN A 159 11.51 -47.77 53.08
C ASN A 159 10.61 -48.87 52.58
#